data_a76086411da2e0974002aa1af5713fe7
#
_entry.id   a76086411da2e0974002aa1af5713fe7
#
_cell.length_a   1.000
_cell.length_b   1.000
_cell.length_c   1.000
_cell.angle_alpha   90.00
_cell.angle_beta   90.00
_cell.angle_gamma   90.00
#
_symmetry.space_group_name_H-M   'P 1'
#
loop_
_entity.id
_entity.type
_entity.pdbx_description
1 polymer ?
#
loop_
_entity_poly.entity_id
_entity_poly.type
_entity_poly.pdbx_seq_one_letter_code
_entity_poly.pdbx_strand_id
1 'polypeptide(L)'
;MIKVKKLKYRFKSTSFEFNFDLNSTDIVGVLGKSGSGKSTLFNLLAGFLSPNDGSVFLNGKKITFLKPSQRNISILFQDHNNFNHLSIFENIILGIDPDMKQTQSNLKIVKNIMKKVSLNIDLQKKVSDLSGGEQQRVSIARCLLRKKSILLLDEPFNSLDPGLRKKLYEDVKSMSLTNQITTLISSHLIEELKTVTDKFLFIDKGKIVENKILSYNQLLKNKSFKEYLQ
;
A
#
# COMPACT_ATOMS: atom_id res chain seq x y z
N MET A 1 15.48 3.76 -3.07
CA MET A 1 15.14 5.19 -2.83
C MET A 1 14.08 5.62 -3.84
N ILE A 2 13.01 6.25 -3.37
CA ILE A 2 11.98 6.88 -4.22
C ILE A 2 12.19 8.38 -4.15
N LYS A 3 12.17 9.08 -5.30
CA LYS A 3 12.13 10.55 -5.35
C LYS A 3 10.93 11.00 -6.16
N VAL A 4 10.11 11.84 -5.57
CA VAL A 4 8.96 12.49 -6.20
C VAL A 4 9.24 13.96 -6.30
N LYS A 5 9.40 14.48 -7.52
CA LYS A 5 9.79 15.87 -7.77
C LYS A 5 8.64 16.64 -8.40
N LYS A 6 8.05 17.55 -7.64
CA LYS A 6 6.99 18.49 -8.09
C LYS A 6 5.92 17.80 -8.92
N LEU A 7 5.49 16.59 -8.49
CA LEU A 7 4.52 15.76 -9.21
C LEU A 7 3.14 16.41 -9.12
N LYS A 8 2.61 16.88 -10.24
CA LYS A 8 1.32 17.57 -10.31
C LYS A 8 0.28 16.71 -11.02
N TYR A 9 -0.90 16.69 -10.47
CA TYR A 9 -2.06 16.05 -11.07
C TYR A 9 -3.31 16.87 -10.85
N ARG A 10 -4.13 17.01 -11.88
CA ARG A 10 -5.39 17.74 -11.82
C ARG A 10 -6.56 16.81 -12.15
N PHE A 11 -7.52 16.77 -11.28
CA PHE A 11 -8.77 16.06 -11.51
C PHE A 11 -9.94 17.01 -11.32
N LYS A 12 -10.67 17.32 -12.39
CA LYS A 12 -11.73 18.36 -12.43
C LYS A 12 -11.18 19.69 -11.87
N SER A 13 -11.76 20.20 -10.80
CA SER A 13 -11.34 21.44 -10.10
C SER A 13 -10.25 21.24 -9.05
N THR A 14 -9.94 19.98 -8.69
CA THR A 14 -8.98 19.68 -7.63
C THR A 14 -7.58 19.50 -8.20
N SER A 15 -6.61 20.18 -7.59
CA SER A 15 -5.18 20.07 -7.94
C SER A 15 -4.40 19.42 -6.83
N PHE A 16 -3.52 18.49 -7.21
CA PHE A 16 -2.63 17.75 -6.31
C PHE A 16 -1.18 18.08 -6.67
N GLU A 17 -0.35 18.27 -5.64
CA GLU A 17 1.09 18.49 -5.81
C GLU A 17 1.87 17.73 -4.73
N PHE A 18 2.74 16.82 -5.18
CA PHE A 18 3.53 15.98 -4.29
C PHE A 18 5.01 16.17 -4.56
N ASN A 19 5.76 16.40 -3.48
CA ASN A 19 7.21 16.55 -3.53
C ASN A 19 7.80 15.96 -2.25
N PHE A 20 8.59 14.86 -2.36
CA PHE A 20 9.22 14.19 -1.23
C PHE A 20 10.24 13.15 -1.70
N ASP A 21 11.13 12.76 -0.80
CA ASP A 21 12.08 11.68 -0.98
C ASP A 21 11.87 10.61 0.10
N LEU A 22 11.99 9.33 -0.30
CA LEU A 22 11.99 8.17 0.60
C LEU A 22 13.29 7.39 0.45
N ASN A 23 13.86 6.94 1.56
CA ASN A 23 14.96 5.99 1.51
C ASN A 23 14.46 4.57 1.20
N SER A 24 15.36 3.73 0.70
CA SER A 24 15.10 2.30 0.56
C SER A 24 14.82 1.71 1.94
N THR A 25 13.90 0.73 2.00
CA THR A 25 13.49 0.02 3.20
C THR A 25 12.73 0.82 4.26
N ASP A 26 12.45 2.11 4.00
CA ASP A 26 11.58 2.88 4.88
C ASP A 26 10.15 2.31 4.88
N ILE A 27 9.53 2.29 6.05
CA ILE A 27 8.09 2.13 6.20
C ILE A 27 7.54 3.51 6.54
N VAL A 28 6.57 4.00 5.77
CA VAL A 28 6.04 5.37 5.90
C VAL A 28 4.52 5.33 5.97
N GLY A 29 3.97 5.93 7.01
CA GLY A 29 2.55 6.18 7.14
C GLY A 29 2.13 7.38 6.28
N VAL A 30 1.06 7.24 5.51
CA VAL A 30 0.47 8.31 4.71
C VAL A 30 -0.85 8.74 5.34
N LEU A 31 -0.86 9.92 5.96
CA LEU A 31 -1.97 10.47 6.70
C LEU A 31 -2.70 11.57 5.92
N GLY A 32 -3.96 11.76 6.22
CA GLY A 32 -4.78 12.84 5.66
C GLY A 32 -6.26 12.52 5.68
N LYS A 33 -7.10 13.54 5.68
CA LYS A 33 -8.57 13.38 5.63
C LYS A 33 -9.02 12.62 4.39
N SER A 34 -10.23 12.08 4.40
CA SER A 34 -10.83 11.53 3.17
C SER A 34 -10.80 12.59 2.06
N GLY A 35 -10.47 12.20 0.84
CA GLY A 35 -10.33 13.14 -0.29
C GLY A 35 -9.05 13.98 -0.29
N SER A 36 -8.15 13.87 0.68
CA SER A 36 -6.91 14.68 0.70
C SER A 36 -5.92 14.36 -0.43
N GLY A 37 -6.05 13.18 -1.08
CA GLY A 37 -5.19 12.77 -2.19
C GLY A 37 -4.29 11.56 -1.91
N LYS A 38 -4.50 10.80 -0.82
CA LYS A 38 -3.73 9.57 -0.50
C LYS A 38 -3.75 8.56 -1.64
N SER A 39 -4.95 8.15 -2.07
CA SER A 39 -5.12 7.20 -3.18
C SER A 39 -4.65 7.79 -4.51
N THR A 40 -4.79 9.10 -4.73
CA THR A 40 -4.24 9.79 -5.91
C THR A 40 -2.72 9.67 -5.95
N LEU A 41 -2.03 9.90 -4.83
CA LEU A 41 -0.58 9.72 -4.73
C LEU A 41 -0.19 8.27 -5.06
N PHE A 42 -0.88 7.28 -4.48
CA PHE A 42 -0.58 5.87 -4.71
C PHE A 42 -0.81 5.46 -6.17
N ASN A 43 -1.88 5.94 -6.80
CA ASN A 43 -2.16 5.68 -8.21
C ASN A 43 -1.12 6.32 -9.15
N LEU A 44 -0.63 7.52 -8.82
CA LEU A 44 0.47 8.16 -9.56
C LEU A 44 1.79 7.40 -9.41
N LEU A 45 2.12 6.94 -8.20
CA LEU A 45 3.32 6.13 -7.95
C LEU A 45 3.24 4.79 -8.67
N ALA A 46 2.10 4.11 -8.61
CA ALA A 46 1.88 2.82 -9.27
C ALA A 46 1.73 2.92 -10.79
N GLY A 47 1.44 4.12 -11.33
CA GLY A 47 1.31 4.36 -12.79
C GLY A 47 -0.07 4.13 -13.35
N PHE A 48 -1.11 4.06 -12.52
CA PHE A 48 -2.51 4.04 -12.95
C PHE A 48 -3.03 5.42 -13.32
N LEU A 49 -2.40 6.47 -12.81
CA LEU A 49 -2.63 7.85 -13.21
C LEU A 49 -1.34 8.44 -13.81
N SER A 50 -1.50 9.24 -14.85
CA SER A 50 -0.39 9.98 -15.47
C SER A 50 -0.38 11.41 -14.92
N PRO A 51 0.75 11.92 -14.40
CA PRO A 51 0.83 13.29 -13.91
C PRO A 51 0.77 14.29 -15.06
N ASN A 52 0.30 15.51 -14.78
CA ASN A 52 0.35 16.63 -15.71
C ASN A 52 1.77 17.23 -15.80
N ASP A 53 2.53 17.16 -14.69
CA ASP A 53 3.88 17.71 -14.58
C ASP A 53 4.66 16.98 -13.49
N GLY A 54 5.98 17.15 -13.46
CA GLY A 54 6.86 16.56 -12.46
C GLY A 54 7.39 15.18 -12.81
N SER A 55 8.02 14.54 -11.85
CA SER A 55 8.71 13.26 -12.11
C SER A 55 8.77 12.35 -10.89
N VAL A 56 8.72 11.05 -11.15
CA VAL A 56 8.94 9.97 -10.18
C VAL A 56 10.18 9.20 -10.57
N PHE A 57 11.08 9.01 -9.62
CA PHE A 57 12.28 8.21 -9.78
C PHE A 57 12.30 7.06 -8.77
N LEU A 58 12.73 5.90 -9.22
CA LEU A 58 13.01 4.73 -8.40
C LEU A 58 14.46 4.29 -8.59
N ASN A 59 15.25 4.32 -7.52
CA ASN A 59 16.67 4.01 -7.54
C ASN A 59 17.44 4.76 -8.66
N GLY A 60 17.16 6.06 -8.81
CA GLY A 60 17.76 6.93 -9.82
C GLY A 60 17.14 6.84 -11.21
N LYS A 61 16.36 5.79 -11.51
CA LYS A 61 15.70 5.60 -12.80
C LYS A 61 14.36 6.33 -12.82
N LYS A 62 14.14 7.14 -13.86
CA LYS A 62 12.84 7.83 -14.07
C LYS A 62 11.77 6.81 -14.48
N ILE A 63 10.66 6.75 -13.73
CA ILE A 63 9.57 5.82 -13.97
C ILE A 63 8.23 6.52 -14.24
N THR A 64 8.23 7.83 -14.39
CA THR A 64 7.03 8.68 -14.44
C THR A 64 5.95 8.17 -15.40
N PHE A 65 6.34 7.81 -16.61
CA PHE A 65 5.41 7.38 -17.67
C PHE A 65 5.50 5.88 -17.99
N LEU A 66 6.19 5.09 -17.16
CA LEU A 66 6.17 3.63 -17.29
C LEU A 66 4.78 3.09 -16.92
N LYS A 67 4.32 2.09 -17.67
CA LYS A 67 3.09 1.36 -17.37
C LYS A 67 3.18 0.66 -16.00
N PRO A 68 2.07 0.41 -15.29
CA PRO A 68 2.07 -0.26 -13.99
C PRO A 68 2.84 -1.60 -13.98
N SER A 69 2.70 -2.40 -15.05
CA SER A 69 3.40 -3.69 -15.20
C SER A 69 4.93 -3.56 -15.25
N GLN A 70 5.44 -2.41 -15.69
CA GLN A 70 6.88 -2.13 -15.84
C GLN A 70 7.49 -1.52 -14.55
N ARG A 71 6.66 -1.15 -13.57
CA ARG A 71 7.13 -0.60 -12.29
C ARG A 71 7.39 -1.72 -11.28
N ASN A 72 8.47 -1.57 -10.52
CA ASN A 72 8.77 -2.51 -9.44
C ASN A 72 7.98 -2.14 -8.16
N ILE A 73 6.66 -2.01 -8.32
CA ILE A 73 5.70 -1.57 -7.30
C ILE A 73 4.57 -2.59 -7.21
N SER A 74 4.21 -2.99 -6.00
CA SER A 74 2.98 -3.71 -5.68
C SER A 74 2.02 -2.76 -4.98
N ILE A 75 0.74 -2.81 -5.31
CA ILE A 75 -0.29 -1.98 -4.70
C ILE A 75 -1.47 -2.83 -4.29
N LEU A 76 -1.97 -2.59 -3.07
CA LEU A 76 -3.28 -3.01 -2.60
C LEU A 76 -4.19 -1.79 -2.62
N PHE A 77 -5.26 -1.86 -3.40
CA PHE A 77 -6.28 -0.83 -3.45
C PHE A 77 -7.32 -1.03 -2.35
N GLN A 78 -8.03 0.04 -2.03
CA GLN A 78 -9.08 0.03 -1.02
C GLN A 78 -10.20 -0.98 -1.34
N ASP A 79 -10.55 -1.17 -2.62
CA ASP A 79 -11.59 -2.10 -3.10
C ASP A 79 -11.09 -3.55 -3.26
N HIS A 80 -9.94 -3.90 -2.69
CA HIS A 80 -9.32 -5.24 -2.62
C HIS A 80 -8.93 -5.87 -3.97
N ASN A 81 -9.56 -5.54 -5.10
CA ASN A 81 -9.28 -6.06 -6.45
C ASN A 81 -9.13 -7.60 -6.53
N ASN A 82 -9.99 -8.33 -5.83
CA ASN A 82 -10.04 -9.78 -5.96
C ASN A 82 -10.75 -10.20 -7.24
N PHE A 83 -10.32 -11.33 -7.77
CA PHE A 83 -11.00 -12.03 -8.85
C PHE A 83 -12.03 -12.95 -8.23
N ASN A 84 -13.28 -12.50 -8.10
CA ASN A 84 -14.34 -13.18 -7.35
C ASN A 84 -14.67 -14.58 -7.89
N HIS A 85 -14.48 -14.80 -9.19
CA HIS A 85 -14.72 -16.10 -9.85
C HIS A 85 -13.60 -17.12 -9.64
N LEU A 86 -12.43 -16.68 -9.16
CA LEU A 86 -11.29 -17.55 -8.88
C LEU A 86 -11.30 -18.03 -7.43
N SER A 87 -10.65 -19.17 -7.19
CA SER A 87 -10.40 -19.71 -5.86
C SER A 87 -9.40 -18.87 -5.06
N ILE A 88 -9.29 -19.12 -3.76
CA ILE A 88 -8.27 -18.48 -2.89
C ILE A 88 -6.86 -18.80 -3.43
N PHE A 89 -6.61 -20.08 -3.78
CA PHE A 89 -5.32 -20.48 -4.35
C PHE A 89 -4.98 -19.66 -5.59
N GLU A 90 -5.88 -19.63 -6.57
CA GLU A 90 -5.69 -18.93 -7.84
C GLU A 90 -5.47 -17.43 -7.62
N ASN A 91 -6.30 -16.79 -6.77
CA ASN A 91 -6.11 -15.36 -6.46
C ASN A 91 -4.73 -15.06 -5.88
N ILE A 92 -4.27 -15.88 -4.94
CA ILE A 92 -3.00 -15.64 -4.26
C ILE A 92 -1.82 -15.93 -5.20
N ILE A 93 -1.86 -17.07 -5.90
CA ILE A 93 -0.74 -17.50 -6.75
C ILE A 93 -0.53 -16.60 -7.98
N LEU A 94 -1.58 -15.92 -8.47
CA LEU A 94 -1.48 -14.87 -9.50
C LEU A 94 -0.43 -13.79 -9.16
N GLY A 95 -0.08 -13.64 -7.89
CA GLY A 95 0.98 -12.73 -7.49
C GLY A 95 2.35 -13.05 -8.10
N ILE A 96 2.62 -14.32 -8.42
CA ILE A 96 3.91 -14.82 -8.93
C ILE A 96 3.80 -15.75 -10.15
N ASP A 97 2.66 -16.38 -10.37
CA ASP A 97 2.43 -17.30 -11.49
C ASP A 97 1.11 -16.95 -12.21
N PRO A 98 1.18 -16.27 -13.38
CA PRO A 98 -0.02 -15.92 -14.17
C PRO A 98 -0.79 -17.15 -14.70
N ASP A 99 -0.10 -18.29 -14.86
CA ASP A 99 -0.74 -19.54 -15.34
C ASP A 99 -1.47 -20.27 -14.22
N MET A 100 -1.33 -19.82 -12.98
CA MET A 100 -1.99 -20.37 -11.78
C MET A 100 -1.76 -21.88 -11.58
N LYS A 101 -0.58 -22.38 -11.97
CA LYS A 101 -0.26 -23.81 -11.91
C LYS A 101 -0.28 -24.34 -10.48
N GLN A 102 -1.08 -25.39 -10.23
CA GLN A 102 -1.22 -26.00 -8.93
C GLN A 102 -0.11 -27.05 -8.66
N THR A 103 1.14 -26.61 -8.69
CA THR A 103 2.29 -27.44 -8.35
C THR A 103 2.43 -27.62 -6.82
N GLN A 104 3.13 -28.66 -6.37
CA GLN A 104 3.43 -28.85 -4.94
C GLN A 104 4.19 -27.65 -4.35
N SER A 105 5.09 -27.05 -5.12
CA SER A 105 5.81 -25.83 -4.73
C SER A 105 4.86 -24.66 -4.53
N ASN A 106 3.98 -24.40 -5.49
CA ASN A 106 3.01 -23.29 -5.43
C ASN A 106 2.01 -23.49 -4.28
N LEU A 107 1.54 -24.71 -4.05
CA LEU A 107 0.69 -25.05 -2.90
C LEU A 107 1.38 -24.73 -1.57
N LYS A 108 2.65 -25.10 -1.42
CA LYS A 108 3.43 -24.80 -0.21
C LYS A 108 3.60 -23.28 -0.01
N ILE A 109 3.89 -22.54 -1.08
CA ILE A 109 4.03 -21.08 -1.04
C ILE A 109 2.72 -20.42 -0.60
N VAL A 110 1.59 -20.79 -1.22
CA VAL A 110 0.26 -20.24 -0.89
C VAL A 110 -0.14 -20.57 0.54
N LYS A 111 0.03 -21.82 0.99
CA LYS A 111 -0.24 -22.21 2.39
C LYS A 111 0.59 -21.40 3.39
N ASN A 112 1.85 -21.14 3.08
CA ASN A 112 2.73 -20.35 3.96
C ASN A 112 2.29 -18.89 4.06
N ILE A 113 1.92 -18.26 2.96
CA ILE A 113 1.47 -16.87 3.01
C ILE A 113 0.09 -16.74 3.67
N MET A 114 -0.81 -17.70 3.47
CA MET A 114 -2.11 -17.74 4.14
C MET A 114 -1.97 -17.79 5.68
N LYS A 115 -1.03 -18.58 6.19
CA LYS A 115 -0.71 -18.59 7.63
C LYS A 115 -0.28 -17.20 8.13
N LYS A 116 0.56 -16.50 7.36
CA LYS A 116 1.05 -15.15 7.73
C LYS A 116 -0.07 -14.12 7.80
N VAL A 117 -1.08 -14.21 6.92
CA VAL A 117 -2.24 -13.31 6.95
C VAL A 117 -3.40 -13.85 7.79
N SER A 118 -3.17 -14.89 8.61
CA SER A 118 -4.18 -15.52 9.48
C SER A 118 -5.44 -15.97 8.73
N LEU A 119 -5.26 -16.53 7.53
CA LEU A 119 -6.33 -17.05 6.69
C LEU A 119 -6.31 -18.59 6.78
N ASN A 120 -7.28 -19.16 7.50
CA ASN A 120 -7.42 -20.61 7.69
C ASN A 120 -8.71 -21.10 7.03
N ILE A 121 -8.67 -21.23 5.71
CA ILE A 121 -9.83 -21.58 4.87
C ILE A 121 -9.34 -22.53 3.78
N ASP A 122 -10.25 -23.33 3.22
CA ASP A 122 -9.96 -24.21 2.08
C ASP A 122 -9.50 -23.36 0.87
N LEU A 123 -8.37 -23.76 0.30
CA LEU A 123 -7.75 -23.14 -0.87
C LEU A 123 -8.64 -23.12 -2.12
N GLN A 124 -9.54 -24.10 -2.23
CA GLN A 124 -10.42 -24.26 -3.40
C GLN A 124 -11.69 -23.40 -3.30
N LYS A 125 -11.97 -22.83 -2.13
CA LYS A 125 -13.14 -21.97 -1.94
C LYS A 125 -13.03 -20.72 -2.82
N LYS A 126 -14.12 -20.33 -3.47
CA LYS A 126 -14.17 -19.10 -4.29
C LYS A 126 -14.11 -17.87 -3.41
N VAL A 127 -13.46 -16.82 -3.92
CA VAL A 127 -13.35 -15.54 -3.18
C VAL A 127 -14.70 -14.87 -3.03
N SER A 128 -15.65 -15.07 -3.95
CA SER A 128 -17.05 -14.61 -3.81
C SER A 128 -17.74 -15.08 -2.54
N ASP A 129 -17.34 -16.25 -2.00
CA ASP A 129 -17.98 -16.91 -0.86
C ASP A 129 -17.36 -16.54 0.49
N LEU A 130 -16.45 -15.57 0.47
CA LEU A 130 -15.71 -15.07 1.63
C LEU A 130 -16.35 -13.82 2.23
N SER A 131 -16.20 -13.65 3.55
CA SER A 131 -16.47 -12.37 4.19
C SER A 131 -15.52 -11.27 3.68
N GLY A 132 -15.91 -10.00 3.81
CA GLY A 132 -15.08 -8.86 3.38
C GLY A 132 -13.67 -8.86 3.98
N GLY A 133 -13.55 -9.21 5.28
CA GLY A 133 -12.24 -9.33 5.93
C GLY A 133 -11.38 -10.49 5.40
N GLU A 134 -11.99 -11.62 5.02
CA GLU A 134 -11.29 -12.74 4.39
C GLU A 134 -10.83 -12.39 2.98
N GLN A 135 -11.68 -11.74 2.18
CA GLN A 135 -11.34 -11.21 0.86
C GLN A 135 -10.15 -10.25 0.92
N GLN A 136 -10.13 -9.37 1.92
CA GLN A 136 -9.04 -8.45 2.15
C GLN A 136 -7.73 -9.18 2.44
N ARG A 137 -7.75 -10.22 3.28
CA ARG A 137 -6.56 -11.04 3.57
C ARG A 137 -6.06 -11.80 2.34
N VAL A 138 -6.93 -12.27 1.45
CA VAL A 138 -6.53 -12.85 0.15
C VAL A 138 -5.78 -11.82 -0.70
N SER A 139 -6.29 -10.60 -0.80
CA SER A 139 -5.64 -9.51 -1.54
C SER A 139 -4.27 -9.15 -0.98
N ILE A 140 -4.15 -9.08 0.35
CA ILE A 140 -2.89 -8.82 1.03
C ILE A 140 -1.89 -9.95 0.75
N ALA A 141 -2.31 -11.21 0.88
CA ALA A 141 -1.47 -12.37 0.60
C ALA A 141 -0.92 -12.33 -0.84
N ARG A 142 -1.77 -12.06 -1.83
CA ARG A 142 -1.37 -11.87 -3.23
C ARG A 142 -0.34 -10.74 -3.39
N CYS A 143 -0.59 -9.59 -2.75
CA CYS A 143 0.28 -8.43 -2.82
C CYS A 143 1.67 -8.70 -2.26
N LEU A 144 1.73 -9.39 -1.12
CA LEU A 144 2.97 -9.74 -0.44
C LEU A 144 3.81 -10.77 -1.22
N LEU A 145 3.16 -11.70 -1.94
CA LEU A 145 3.84 -12.69 -2.77
C LEU A 145 4.60 -12.06 -3.95
N ARG A 146 4.17 -10.91 -4.46
CA ARG A 146 4.79 -10.27 -5.64
C ARG A 146 6.25 -9.86 -5.44
N LYS A 147 6.74 -9.76 -4.23
CA LYS A 147 8.13 -9.43 -3.88
C LYS A 147 8.69 -8.21 -4.63
N LYS A 148 7.87 -7.18 -4.81
CA LYS A 148 8.30 -5.93 -5.44
C LYS A 148 9.08 -5.08 -4.43
N SER A 149 10.00 -4.23 -4.90
CA SER A 149 10.80 -3.38 -4.02
C SER A 149 9.99 -2.28 -3.29
N ILE A 150 8.80 -1.98 -3.80
CA ILE A 150 7.87 -1.04 -3.19
C ILE A 150 6.52 -1.71 -2.98
N LEU A 151 5.93 -1.50 -1.81
CA LEU A 151 4.60 -1.93 -1.43
C LEU A 151 3.77 -0.70 -1.05
N LEU A 152 2.66 -0.50 -1.76
CA LEU A 152 1.67 0.53 -1.47
C LEU A 152 0.42 -0.14 -0.92
N LEU A 153 -0.03 0.26 0.27
CA LEU A 153 -1.21 -0.29 0.94
C LEU A 153 -2.21 0.85 1.21
N ASP A 154 -3.27 0.93 0.41
CA ASP A 154 -4.29 1.98 0.52
C ASP A 154 -5.41 1.55 1.46
N GLU A 155 -5.38 2.08 2.68
CA GLU A 155 -6.31 1.78 3.78
C GLU A 155 -6.55 0.25 3.97
N PRO A 156 -5.45 -0.54 4.12
CA PRO A 156 -5.46 -1.99 3.89
C PRO A 156 -6.24 -2.79 4.94
N PHE A 157 -6.59 -2.21 6.07
CA PHE A 157 -7.15 -2.97 7.20
C PHE A 157 -8.44 -2.37 7.78
N ASN A 158 -9.08 -1.43 7.10
CA ASN A 158 -10.23 -0.69 7.62
C ASN A 158 -11.44 -1.58 7.96
N SER A 159 -11.66 -2.67 7.22
CA SER A 159 -12.79 -3.59 7.42
C SER A 159 -12.51 -4.72 8.40
N LEU A 160 -11.36 -4.70 9.11
CA LEU A 160 -10.97 -5.74 10.06
C LEU A 160 -11.23 -5.31 11.52
N ASP A 161 -11.40 -6.29 12.40
CA ASP A 161 -11.45 -6.07 13.84
C ASP A 161 -10.09 -5.53 14.37
N PRO A 162 -10.08 -4.75 15.47
CA PRO A 162 -8.88 -4.08 15.96
C PRO A 162 -7.72 -5.02 16.31
N GLY A 163 -8.02 -6.20 16.86
CA GLY A 163 -6.98 -7.16 17.25
C GLY A 163 -6.27 -7.76 16.06
N LEU A 164 -7.03 -8.19 15.04
CA LEU A 164 -6.48 -8.71 13.80
C LEU A 164 -5.75 -7.63 13.01
N ARG A 165 -6.28 -6.40 13.00
CA ARG A 165 -5.66 -5.24 12.36
C ARG A 165 -4.26 -4.96 12.90
N LYS A 166 -4.12 -4.91 14.23
CA LYS A 166 -2.81 -4.73 14.89
C LYS A 166 -1.82 -5.82 14.46
N LYS A 167 -2.24 -7.09 14.51
CA LYS A 167 -1.41 -8.23 14.09
C LYS A 167 -0.94 -8.09 12.64
N LEU A 168 -1.84 -7.74 11.72
CA LEU A 168 -1.49 -7.59 10.30
C LEU A 168 -0.54 -6.42 10.04
N TYR A 169 -0.66 -5.33 10.80
CA TYR A 169 0.34 -4.25 10.76
C TYR A 169 1.72 -4.74 11.19
N GLU A 170 1.81 -5.53 12.27
CA GLU A 170 3.07 -6.14 12.74
C GLU A 170 3.65 -7.11 11.70
N ASP A 171 2.80 -7.93 11.09
CA ASP A 171 3.20 -8.86 10.01
C ASP A 171 3.74 -8.11 8.79
N VAL A 172 3.06 -7.04 8.34
CA VAL A 172 3.53 -6.19 7.24
C VAL A 172 4.88 -5.53 7.60
N LYS A 173 5.03 -5.02 8.83
CA LYS A 173 6.29 -4.45 9.30
C LYS A 173 7.43 -5.47 9.24
N SER A 174 7.21 -6.64 9.83
CA SER A 174 8.20 -7.74 9.84
C SER A 174 8.60 -8.15 8.42
N MET A 175 7.60 -8.32 7.53
CA MET A 175 7.85 -8.71 6.14
C MET A 175 8.59 -7.63 5.35
N SER A 176 8.23 -6.35 5.55
CA SER A 176 8.89 -5.22 4.88
C SER A 176 10.37 -5.14 5.27
N LEU A 177 10.67 -5.28 6.56
CA LEU A 177 12.04 -5.28 7.07
C LEU A 177 12.84 -6.49 6.58
N THR A 178 12.29 -7.70 6.72
CA THR A 178 12.97 -8.96 6.34
C THR A 178 13.27 -9.01 4.83
N ASN A 179 12.37 -8.51 4.00
CA ASN A 179 12.54 -8.53 2.54
C ASN A 179 13.07 -7.22 1.96
N GLN A 180 13.47 -6.27 2.81
CA GLN A 180 14.00 -4.95 2.42
C GLN A 180 13.05 -4.19 1.47
N ILE A 181 11.74 -4.21 1.75
CA ILE A 181 10.71 -3.57 0.95
C ILE A 181 10.43 -2.16 1.49
N THR A 182 10.47 -1.16 0.62
CA THR A 182 9.98 0.18 0.96
C THR A 182 8.45 0.17 0.96
N THR A 183 7.83 0.52 2.09
CA THR A 183 6.38 0.38 2.25
C THR A 183 5.73 1.71 2.58
N LEU A 184 4.67 2.07 1.84
CA LEU A 184 3.80 3.20 2.17
C LEU A 184 2.43 2.63 2.54
N ILE A 185 1.91 3.05 3.69
CA ILE A 185 0.62 2.59 4.20
C ILE A 185 -0.25 3.81 4.48
N SER A 186 -1.38 3.93 3.79
CA SER A 186 -2.36 4.97 4.12
C SER A 186 -3.30 4.49 5.22
N SER A 187 -3.63 5.38 6.13
CA SER A 187 -4.69 5.22 7.11
C SER A 187 -5.18 6.60 7.54
N HIS A 188 -6.41 6.67 8.02
CA HIS A 188 -6.94 7.83 8.74
C HIS A 188 -6.73 7.71 10.26
N LEU A 189 -6.22 6.57 10.76
CA LEU A 189 -5.97 6.29 12.17
C LEU A 189 -4.48 6.30 12.47
N ILE A 190 -3.98 7.42 12.99
CA ILE A 190 -2.54 7.57 13.28
C ILE A 190 -2.05 6.59 14.33
N GLU A 191 -2.88 6.27 15.34
CA GLU A 191 -2.50 5.37 16.43
C GLU A 191 -2.13 3.98 15.92
N GLU A 192 -2.76 3.52 14.83
CA GLU A 192 -2.41 2.26 14.20
C GLU A 192 -1.07 2.35 13.46
N LEU A 193 -0.86 3.41 12.69
CA LEU A 193 0.39 3.59 11.95
C LEU A 193 1.60 3.77 12.86
N LYS A 194 1.43 4.34 14.06
CA LYS A 194 2.50 4.47 15.07
C LYS A 194 3.06 3.12 15.54
N THR A 195 2.29 2.05 15.46
CA THR A 195 2.77 0.70 15.80
C THR A 195 3.78 0.17 14.77
N VAL A 196 3.74 0.72 13.56
CA VAL A 196 4.52 0.24 12.42
C VAL A 196 5.72 1.13 12.14
N THR A 197 5.54 2.46 12.27
CA THR A 197 6.55 3.44 11.88
C THR A 197 6.47 4.72 12.71
N ASP A 198 7.57 5.47 12.76
CA ASP A 198 7.63 6.87 13.21
C ASP A 198 7.86 7.86 12.03
N LYS A 199 7.69 7.40 10.81
CA LYS A 199 7.90 8.20 9.58
C LYS A 199 6.57 8.42 8.89
N PHE A 200 6.18 9.68 8.68
CA PHE A 200 4.88 10.04 8.13
C PHE A 200 4.98 11.04 6.99
N LEU A 201 4.15 10.85 5.97
CA LEU A 201 3.76 11.87 5.00
C LEU A 201 2.35 12.34 5.37
N PHE A 202 2.19 13.61 5.66
CA PHE A 202 0.87 14.18 5.91
C PHE A 202 0.40 14.96 4.69
N ILE A 203 -0.75 14.55 4.14
CA ILE A 203 -1.37 15.17 2.96
C ILE A 203 -2.56 16.02 3.43
N ASP A 204 -2.47 17.31 3.18
CA ASP A 204 -3.56 18.25 3.41
C ASP A 204 -3.91 18.98 2.11
N LYS A 205 -5.20 19.02 1.75
CA LYS A 205 -5.73 19.72 0.55
C LYS A 205 -4.91 19.45 -0.72
N GLY A 206 -4.54 18.20 -0.96
CA GLY A 206 -3.82 17.78 -2.16
C GLY A 206 -2.30 18.03 -2.14
N LYS A 207 -1.73 18.47 -1.02
CA LYS A 207 -0.29 18.75 -0.91
C LYS A 207 0.33 18.03 0.27
N ILE A 208 1.60 17.63 0.13
CA ILE A 208 2.38 17.11 1.27
C ILE A 208 2.84 18.29 2.11
N VAL A 209 2.49 18.25 3.38
CA VAL A 209 2.90 19.26 4.35
C VAL A 209 4.42 19.23 4.51
N GLU A 210 5.06 20.42 4.43
CA GLU A 210 6.50 20.61 4.49
C GLU A 210 7.33 19.87 3.42
N ASN A 211 6.69 19.22 2.43
CA ASN A 211 7.35 18.48 1.34
C ASN A 211 8.42 17.48 1.80
N LYS A 212 8.23 16.89 2.97
CA LYS A 212 9.16 15.90 3.56
C LYS A 212 8.46 14.90 4.45
N ILE A 213 9.19 13.83 4.81
CA ILE A 213 8.79 12.91 5.86
C ILE A 213 8.96 13.59 7.21
N LEU A 214 7.98 13.42 8.08
CA LEU A 214 7.94 13.97 9.43
C LEU A 214 7.87 12.83 10.44
N SER A 215 8.53 13.00 11.60
CA SER A 215 8.27 12.16 12.76
C SER A 215 6.93 12.55 13.42
N TYR A 216 6.39 11.67 14.27
CA TYR A 216 5.16 11.97 15.01
C TYR A 216 5.28 13.28 15.83
N ASN A 217 6.42 13.50 16.49
CA ASN A 217 6.67 14.71 17.28
C ASN A 217 6.73 15.98 16.42
N GLN A 218 7.20 15.86 15.17
CA GLN A 218 7.18 16.96 14.21
C GLN A 218 5.75 17.25 13.72
N LEU A 219 4.96 16.22 13.45
CA LEU A 219 3.54 16.36 13.09
C LEU A 219 2.75 17.10 14.15
N LEU A 220 2.94 16.77 15.43
CA LEU A 220 2.25 17.46 16.55
C LEU A 220 2.54 18.97 16.64
N LYS A 221 3.63 19.44 16.07
CA LYS A 221 3.95 20.88 15.99
C LYS A 221 3.27 21.58 14.82
N ASN A 222 2.78 20.84 13.83
CA ASN A 222 2.15 21.38 12.63
C ASN A 222 0.69 21.75 12.91
N LYS A 223 0.28 22.98 12.49
CA LYS A 223 -1.08 23.49 12.72
C LYS A 223 -2.14 22.67 12.01
N SER A 224 -1.96 22.39 10.71
CA SER A 224 -2.93 21.59 9.93
C SER A 224 -3.09 20.18 10.49
N PHE A 225 -2.03 19.59 11.06
CA PHE A 225 -2.10 18.28 11.68
C PHE A 225 -2.88 18.32 13.01
N LYS A 226 -2.74 19.38 13.81
CA LYS A 226 -3.55 19.56 15.02
C LYS A 226 -5.04 19.67 14.69
N GLU A 227 -5.39 20.40 13.62
CA GLU A 227 -6.77 20.50 13.10
C GLU A 227 -7.28 19.16 12.50
N TYR A 228 -6.40 18.28 12.09
CA TYR A 228 -6.73 16.92 11.62
C TYR A 228 -7.07 15.98 12.78
N LEU A 229 -6.48 16.16 13.96
CA LEU A 229 -6.72 15.34 15.16
C LEU A 229 -8.01 15.70 15.90
N GLN A 230 -8.61 16.87 15.63
CA GLN A 230 -9.91 17.31 16.17
C GLN A 230 -11.08 16.73 15.35
#